data_f054e926d5403cb91395a1203877cad8
#
_entry.id   f054e926d5403cb91395a1203877cad8
#
_cell.length_a   1.000
_cell.length_b   1.000
_cell.length_c   1.000
_cell.angle_alpha   90.00
_cell.angle_beta   90.00
_cell.angle_gamma   90.00
#
_symmetry.space_group_name_H-M   'P 1'
#
loop_
_entity.id
_entity.type
_entity.pdbx_description
1 polymer ?
#
loop_
_entity_poly.entity_id
_entity_poly.type
_entity_poly.pdbx_seq_one_letter_code
_entity_poly.pdbx_strand_id
1 'polypeptide(L)'
;MRYLEKTLQLLVACGLAILVGCSEAPPPEAPAAEPQPKMDSLVSAAWLQEHLGDPDLVVLDATVVIESDAAGNFQSVNGRASFEAGHIPGAGVADLMGDLSDPDADDQYTLPSPEAFAAAMGALGVGDDTRVVLYDRMGMPWAARVWWMLRWIGFDNAALLDGGLNAWTAAGGELSTEAVARPPRTLSVNLRPDLIADQGEVRASIDDESIRLIDVLPAIHFRGEWTMYERPGHIPGATNIPTAQMFDETGHFRPDEELVVLFGDDHDTRTITYCGGGIAATLDAFVMARLGFTDIAIYDGSLDEWTADPENPMEICFECFGDSGE
;
A
#
# COMPACT_ATOMS: atom_id res chain seq x y z
N MET A 1 101.30 -7.20 14.87
CA MET A 1 101.84 -7.32 13.53
C MET A 1 100.70 -7.09 12.56
N ARG A 2 100.71 -5.84 11.99
CA ARG A 2 100.94 -5.54 10.58
C ARG A 2 100.02 -6.30 9.63
N TYR A 3 99.21 -5.75 8.78
CA TYR A 3 99.23 -4.72 7.76
C TYR A 3 97.84 -4.72 7.06
N LEU A 4 97.34 -3.81 6.68
CA LEU A 4 97.23 -2.74 5.61
C LEU A 4 95.83 -2.82 4.90
N GLU A 5 95.24 -1.68 5.00
CA GLU A 5 94.40 -1.03 4.04
C GLU A 5 94.24 -1.62 2.63
N LYS A 6 93.05 -1.57 2.15
CA LYS A 6 92.70 -0.98 0.84
C LYS A 6 91.22 -0.60 0.76
N THR A 7 91.04 0.69 0.67
CA THR A 7 89.81 1.37 0.26
C THR A 7 89.34 0.94 -1.14
N LEU A 8 88.09 0.65 -1.30
CA LEU A 8 87.45 0.61 -2.61
C LEU A 8 86.10 1.36 -2.52
N GLN A 9 86.08 2.56 -3.05
CA GLN A 9 84.88 3.35 -3.24
C GLN A 9 84.04 2.71 -4.31
N LEU A 10 82.81 2.35 -3.99
CA LEU A 10 81.80 1.97 -4.95
C LEU A 10 80.75 3.10 -5.00
N LEU A 11 80.69 3.81 -6.14
CA LEU A 11 79.69 4.77 -6.48
C LEU A 11 78.37 4.05 -6.64
N VAL A 12 77.39 4.33 -5.75
CA VAL A 12 76.00 3.91 -5.92
C VAL A 12 75.28 5.02 -6.68
N ALA A 13 75.01 4.81 -7.97
CA ALA A 13 74.13 5.65 -8.77
C ALA A 13 72.70 5.36 -8.34
N CYS A 14 72.02 6.34 -7.68
CA CYS A 14 70.60 6.32 -7.42
C CYS A 14 69.84 6.55 -8.75
N GLY A 15 69.33 5.48 -9.34
CA GLY A 15 68.36 5.54 -10.42
C GLY A 15 66.99 5.84 -9.84
N LEU A 16 66.51 7.11 -10.05
CA LEU A 16 65.14 7.48 -9.70
C LEU A 16 64.18 6.91 -10.77
N ALA A 17 63.56 5.78 -10.48
CA ALA A 17 62.49 5.25 -11.34
C ALA A 17 61.21 6.09 -11.08
N ILE A 18 60.88 6.95 -12.01
CA ILE A 18 59.56 7.64 -12.02
C ILE A 18 58.50 6.60 -12.46
N LEU A 19 57.76 6.08 -11.49
CA LEU A 19 56.52 5.34 -11.76
C LEU A 19 55.45 6.32 -12.24
N VAL A 20 55.28 6.43 -13.54
CA VAL A 20 54.10 7.05 -14.14
C VAL A 20 52.92 6.11 -13.87
N GLY A 21 52.18 6.36 -12.81
CA GLY A 21 50.90 5.71 -12.57
C GLY A 21 49.93 6.16 -13.63
N CYS A 22 49.56 5.27 -14.54
CA CYS A 22 48.37 5.45 -15.36
C CYS A 22 47.15 5.40 -14.41
N SER A 23 46.63 6.59 -14.06
CA SER A 23 45.32 6.73 -13.46
C SER A 23 44.29 6.42 -14.57
N GLU A 24 43.74 5.24 -14.54
CA GLU A 24 42.55 4.90 -15.34
C GLU A 24 41.45 5.85 -14.90
N ALA A 25 40.92 6.66 -15.82
CA ALA A 25 39.76 7.49 -15.56
C ALA A 25 38.59 6.56 -15.18
N PRO A 26 37.73 6.93 -14.20
CA PRO A 26 36.53 6.16 -13.88
C PRO A 26 35.70 6.01 -15.16
N PRO A 27 35.02 4.86 -15.34
CA PRO A 27 34.14 4.66 -16.49
C PRO A 27 33.08 5.78 -16.51
N PRO A 28 32.65 6.22 -17.69
CA PRO A 28 31.63 7.26 -17.79
C PRO A 28 30.39 6.78 -17.02
N GLU A 29 29.91 7.64 -16.14
CA GLU A 29 28.66 7.44 -15.42
C GLU A 29 27.56 7.16 -16.44
N ALA A 30 26.83 6.04 -16.28
CA ALA A 30 25.73 5.70 -17.17
C ALA A 30 24.76 6.89 -17.20
N PRO A 31 24.23 7.29 -18.38
CA PRO A 31 23.26 8.36 -18.44
C PRO A 31 22.13 8.05 -17.48
N ALA A 32 21.78 9.02 -16.62
CA ALA A 32 20.63 8.91 -15.74
C ALA A 32 19.42 8.47 -16.57
N ALA A 33 18.75 7.39 -16.18
CA ALA A 33 17.57 6.93 -16.87
C ALA A 33 16.57 8.10 -16.94
N GLU A 34 16.01 8.35 -18.13
CA GLU A 34 14.95 9.34 -18.25
C GLU A 34 13.82 8.96 -17.29
N PRO A 35 13.23 9.94 -16.56
CA PRO A 35 12.14 9.63 -15.65
C PRO A 35 11.02 8.95 -16.44
N GLN A 36 10.69 7.73 -16.05
CA GLN A 36 9.58 6.98 -16.63
C GLN A 36 8.29 7.79 -16.47
N PRO A 37 7.41 7.84 -17.48
CA PRO A 37 6.14 8.50 -17.32
C PRO A 37 5.40 7.88 -16.13
N LYS A 38 4.97 8.73 -15.19
CA LYS A 38 4.24 8.30 -14.01
C LYS A 38 2.95 7.60 -14.45
N MET A 39 2.75 6.35 -14.05
CA MET A 39 1.54 5.59 -14.30
C MET A 39 0.36 6.25 -13.57
N ASP A 40 -0.84 6.26 -14.18
CA ASP A 40 -2.06 6.62 -13.45
C ASP A 40 -2.24 5.66 -12.26
N SER A 41 -2.75 6.16 -11.14
CA SER A 41 -3.00 5.34 -9.95
C SER A 41 -4.17 4.36 -10.11
N LEU A 42 -4.98 4.51 -11.16
CA LEU A 42 -6.06 3.61 -11.54
C LEU A 42 -5.91 3.22 -13.01
N VAL A 43 -5.79 1.92 -13.31
CA VAL A 43 -5.63 1.42 -14.68
C VAL A 43 -6.75 0.48 -15.06
N SER A 44 -7.16 0.51 -16.33
CA SER A 44 -8.18 -0.39 -16.86
C SER A 44 -7.61 -1.77 -17.22
N ALA A 45 -8.50 -2.77 -17.34
CA ALA A 45 -8.14 -4.09 -17.84
C ALA A 45 -7.53 -4.03 -19.24
N ALA A 46 -8.02 -3.14 -20.11
CA ALA A 46 -7.46 -2.95 -21.46
C ALA A 46 -6.02 -2.41 -21.40
N TRP A 47 -5.76 -1.42 -20.55
CA TRP A 47 -4.41 -0.92 -20.32
C TRP A 47 -3.47 -2.03 -19.84
N LEU A 48 -3.92 -2.84 -18.87
CA LEU A 48 -3.11 -3.94 -18.35
C LEU A 48 -2.83 -5.01 -19.42
N GLN A 49 -3.79 -5.34 -20.28
CA GLN A 49 -3.59 -6.27 -21.41
C GLN A 49 -2.49 -5.79 -22.36
N GLU A 50 -2.42 -4.50 -22.65
CA GLU A 50 -1.40 -3.91 -23.51
C GLU A 50 0.01 -3.91 -22.89
N HIS A 51 0.10 -3.84 -21.53
CA HIS A 51 1.36 -3.67 -20.81
C HIS A 51 1.84 -4.91 -20.05
N LEU A 52 1.06 -6.01 -20.07
CA LEU A 52 1.36 -7.21 -19.26
C LEU A 52 2.74 -7.83 -19.55
N GLY A 53 3.30 -7.59 -20.73
CA GLY A 53 4.63 -8.05 -21.13
C GLY A 53 5.78 -7.09 -20.81
N ASP A 54 5.51 -5.94 -20.24
CA ASP A 54 6.54 -4.93 -19.97
C ASP A 54 7.51 -5.43 -18.88
N PRO A 55 8.83 -5.30 -19.07
CA PRO A 55 9.82 -5.87 -18.16
C PRO A 55 9.89 -5.19 -16.80
N ASP A 56 9.38 -3.96 -16.69
CA ASP A 56 9.31 -3.15 -15.46
C ASP A 56 7.96 -3.25 -14.75
N LEU A 57 6.96 -3.96 -15.33
CA LEU A 57 5.65 -4.12 -14.73
C LEU A 57 5.59 -5.34 -13.79
N VAL A 58 5.16 -5.10 -12.56
CA VAL A 58 4.87 -6.13 -11.56
C VAL A 58 3.37 -6.13 -11.27
N VAL A 59 2.69 -7.25 -11.50
CA VAL A 59 1.27 -7.42 -11.17
C VAL A 59 1.16 -8.27 -9.91
N LEU A 60 0.35 -7.83 -8.94
CA LEU A 60 0.19 -8.52 -7.65
C LEU A 60 -1.29 -8.71 -7.30
N ASP A 61 -1.63 -9.93 -6.91
CA ASP A 61 -2.92 -10.31 -6.33
C ASP A 61 -2.86 -10.15 -4.81
N ALA A 62 -3.64 -9.24 -4.26
CA ALA A 62 -3.71 -8.96 -2.83
C ALA A 62 -4.95 -9.59 -2.16
N THR A 63 -5.59 -10.56 -2.80
CA THR A 63 -6.84 -11.16 -2.33
C THR A 63 -6.71 -11.78 -0.95
N VAL A 64 -7.56 -11.33 -0.04
CA VAL A 64 -7.96 -12.07 1.16
C VAL A 64 -9.42 -12.47 0.98
N VAL A 65 -9.76 -13.72 1.27
CA VAL A 65 -11.12 -14.23 1.13
C VAL A 65 -11.83 -14.13 2.48
N ILE A 66 -13.04 -13.60 2.49
CA ILE A 66 -13.90 -13.61 3.68
C ILE A 66 -14.85 -14.79 3.55
N GLU A 67 -14.75 -15.74 4.47
CA GLU A 67 -15.61 -16.92 4.54
C GLU A 67 -16.50 -16.86 5.77
N SER A 68 -17.67 -17.49 5.67
CA SER A 68 -18.57 -17.66 6.80
C SER A 68 -18.48 -19.09 7.31
N ASP A 69 -18.26 -19.26 8.61
CA ASP A 69 -18.29 -20.59 9.22
C ASP A 69 -19.74 -21.13 9.34
N ALA A 70 -19.88 -22.37 9.79
CA ALA A 70 -21.17 -23.00 9.95
C ALA A 70 -22.08 -22.33 11.03
N ALA A 71 -21.51 -21.49 11.89
CA ALA A 71 -22.22 -20.70 12.89
C ALA A 71 -22.58 -19.30 12.38
N GLY A 72 -22.11 -18.93 11.17
CA GLY A 72 -22.32 -17.61 10.57
C GLY A 72 -21.28 -16.55 10.96
N ASN A 73 -20.19 -16.94 11.62
CA ASN A 73 -19.10 -16.00 11.91
C ASN A 73 -18.24 -15.82 10.66
N PHE A 74 -17.83 -14.58 10.41
CA PHE A 74 -16.90 -14.26 9.34
C PHE A 74 -15.47 -14.51 9.78
N GLN A 75 -14.67 -15.07 8.88
CA GLN A 75 -13.25 -15.27 9.06
C GLN A 75 -12.48 -14.92 7.79
N SER A 76 -11.31 -14.35 7.97
CA SER A 76 -10.38 -14.08 6.86
C SER A 76 -9.59 -15.34 6.54
N VAL A 77 -9.47 -15.66 5.25
CA VAL A 77 -8.70 -16.78 4.73
C VAL A 77 -7.74 -16.27 3.67
N ASN A 78 -6.50 -16.75 3.71
CA ASN A 78 -5.49 -16.39 2.73
C ASN A 78 -5.96 -16.71 1.30
N GLY A 79 -5.80 -15.76 0.38
CA GLY A 79 -6.26 -15.87 -1.01
C GLY A 79 -5.43 -16.80 -1.89
N ARG A 80 -4.40 -17.47 -1.36
CA ARG A 80 -3.46 -18.29 -2.15
C ARG A 80 -4.16 -19.41 -2.93
N ALA A 81 -5.13 -20.10 -2.33
CA ALA A 81 -5.87 -21.16 -3.02
C ALA A 81 -6.66 -20.63 -4.23
N SER A 82 -7.28 -19.45 -4.12
CA SER A 82 -7.98 -18.82 -5.23
C SER A 82 -7.01 -18.28 -6.30
N PHE A 83 -5.83 -17.81 -5.91
CA PHE A 83 -4.74 -17.46 -6.83
C PHE A 83 -4.27 -18.67 -7.64
N GLU A 84 -4.00 -19.81 -6.99
CA GLU A 84 -3.56 -21.05 -7.62
C GLU A 84 -4.62 -21.63 -8.57
N ALA A 85 -5.90 -21.40 -8.30
CA ALA A 85 -7.00 -21.81 -9.20
C ALA A 85 -7.06 -20.99 -10.49
N GLY A 86 -6.51 -19.77 -10.49
CA GLY A 86 -6.41 -18.92 -11.68
C GLY A 86 -6.17 -17.46 -11.31
N HIS A 87 -5.16 -16.85 -11.89
CA HIS A 87 -4.74 -15.47 -11.66
C HIS A 87 -4.37 -14.77 -12.98
N ILE A 88 -4.18 -13.45 -12.97
CA ILE A 88 -3.68 -12.70 -14.12
C ILE A 88 -2.29 -13.22 -14.48
N PRO A 89 -2.02 -13.57 -15.76
CA PRO A 89 -0.73 -14.13 -16.17
C PRO A 89 0.45 -13.28 -15.67
N GLY A 90 1.43 -13.94 -15.07
CA GLY A 90 2.60 -13.27 -14.54
C GLY A 90 2.41 -12.60 -13.17
N ALA A 91 1.23 -12.62 -12.57
CA ALA A 91 1.02 -12.05 -11.23
C ALA A 91 1.75 -12.83 -10.13
N GLY A 92 2.13 -12.10 -9.08
CA GLY A 92 2.56 -12.63 -7.78
C GLY A 92 1.48 -12.46 -6.72
N VAL A 93 1.69 -13.03 -5.53
CA VAL A 93 0.78 -12.87 -4.38
C VAL A 93 1.35 -11.85 -3.40
N ALA A 94 0.59 -10.78 -3.14
CA ALA A 94 0.84 -9.84 -2.06
C ALA A 94 0.10 -10.33 -0.79
N ASP A 95 0.80 -11.11 0.04
CA ASP A 95 0.19 -11.84 1.15
C ASP A 95 0.03 -10.96 2.39
N LEU A 96 -1.15 -10.34 2.53
CA LEU A 96 -1.51 -9.51 3.69
C LEU A 96 -1.76 -10.32 4.97
N MET A 97 -1.93 -11.64 4.88
CA MET A 97 -2.04 -12.51 6.05
C MET A 97 -0.70 -13.17 6.44
N GLY A 98 0.38 -12.79 5.76
CA GLY A 98 1.72 -13.33 5.93
C GLY A 98 2.77 -12.23 5.84
N ASP A 99 3.59 -12.27 4.78
CA ASP A 99 4.81 -11.46 4.63
C ASP A 99 4.59 -9.94 4.67
N LEU A 100 3.35 -9.45 4.45
CA LEU A 100 3.02 -8.02 4.43
C LEU A 100 2.37 -7.52 5.73
N SER A 101 2.36 -8.32 6.80
CA SER A 101 1.89 -7.91 8.14
C SER A 101 2.95 -8.21 9.20
N ASP A 102 2.81 -7.56 10.36
CA ASP A 102 3.70 -7.82 11.49
C ASP A 102 3.38 -9.22 12.08
N PRO A 103 4.33 -10.17 12.02
CA PRO A 103 4.09 -11.53 12.51
C PRO A 103 4.01 -11.64 14.04
N ASP A 104 4.44 -10.60 14.78
CA ASP A 104 4.49 -10.57 16.23
C ASP A 104 3.29 -9.81 16.84
N ALA A 105 2.44 -9.20 16.00
CA ALA A 105 1.25 -8.47 16.45
C ALA A 105 0.10 -9.44 16.80
N ASP A 106 -0.68 -9.07 17.81
CA ASP A 106 -1.89 -9.83 18.19
C ASP A 106 -3.02 -9.62 17.18
N ASP A 107 -3.10 -8.43 16.56
CA ASP A 107 -4.13 -8.07 15.60
C ASP A 107 -3.70 -8.41 14.16
N GLN A 108 -4.66 -8.90 13.36
CA GLN A 108 -4.42 -9.17 11.95
C GLN A 108 -4.17 -7.88 11.18
N TYR A 109 -3.35 -7.96 10.14
CA TYR A 109 -3.06 -6.85 9.20
C TYR A 109 -2.31 -5.66 9.81
N THR A 110 -1.82 -5.76 11.05
CA THR A 110 -0.95 -4.74 11.64
C THR A 110 0.24 -4.47 10.71
N LEU A 111 0.55 -3.18 10.53
CA LEU A 111 1.66 -2.76 9.67
C LEU A 111 2.98 -3.37 10.15
N PRO A 112 3.75 -4.01 9.26
CA PRO A 112 5.11 -4.46 9.57
C PRO A 112 6.05 -3.27 9.66
N SER A 113 7.31 -3.49 10.05
CA SER A 113 8.30 -2.43 9.91
C SER A 113 8.46 -2.03 8.43
N PRO A 114 8.76 -0.75 8.13
CA PRO A 114 8.94 -0.27 6.75
C PRO A 114 9.98 -1.08 5.97
N GLU A 115 11.07 -1.50 6.65
CA GLU A 115 12.14 -2.30 6.06
C GLU A 115 11.69 -3.74 5.77
N ALA A 116 10.88 -4.35 6.65
CA ALA A 116 10.31 -5.67 6.42
C ALA A 116 9.35 -5.66 5.23
N PHE A 117 8.47 -4.65 5.16
CA PHE A 117 7.57 -4.47 4.01
C PHE A 117 8.33 -4.26 2.70
N ALA A 118 9.34 -3.38 2.68
CA ALA A 118 10.16 -3.15 1.49
C ALA A 118 10.92 -4.41 1.05
N ALA A 119 11.43 -5.21 2.01
CA ALA A 119 12.08 -6.48 1.71
C ALA A 119 11.11 -7.51 1.12
N ALA A 120 9.89 -7.63 1.66
CA ALA A 120 8.85 -8.52 1.15
C ALA A 120 8.42 -8.13 -0.27
N MET A 121 8.17 -6.83 -0.52
CA MET A 121 7.86 -6.34 -1.86
C MET A 121 9.04 -6.54 -2.82
N GLY A 122 10.27 -6.33 -2.36
CA GLY A 122 11.48 -6.60 -3.13
C GLY A 122 11.61 -8.07 -3.56
N ALA A 123 11.24 -9.01 -2.68
CA ALA A 123 11.20 -10.44 -2.99
C ALA A 123 10.17 -10.78 -4.08
N LEU A 124 9.10 -10.00 -4.21
CA LEU A 124 8.11 -10.10 -5.28
C LEU A 124 8.56 -9.44 -6.60
N GLY A 125 9.77 -8.87 -6.64
CA GLY A 125 10.34 -8.21 -7.80
C GLY A 125 10.02 -6.72 -7.92
N VAL A 126 9.49 -6.09 -6.87
CA VAL A 126 9.27 -4.65 -6.82
C VAL A 126 10.57 -3.94 -6.47
N GLY A 127 10.95 -2.97 -7.27
CA GLY A 127 12.12 -2.11 -7.06
C GLY A 127 11.82 -0.67 -7.41
N ASP A 128 12.74 0.26 -7.15
CA ASP A 128 12.54 1.69 -7.34
C ASP A 128 12.19 2.09 -8.77
N ASP A 129 12.56 1.26 -9.76
CA ASP A 129 12.35 1.45 -11.18
C ASP A 129 11.15 0.66 -11.76
N THR A 130 10.33 0.04 -10.91
CA THR A 130 9.18 -0.75 -11.36
C THR A 130 7.88 0.06 -11.36
N ARG A 131 6.92 -0.44 -12.14
CA ARG A 131 5.49 -0.10 -12.03
C ARG A 131 4.77 -1.28 -11.39
N VAL A 132 3.85 -1.00 -10.47
CA VAL A 132 3.09 -2.05 -9.77
C VAL A 132 1.60 -1.89 -10.08
N VAL A 133 0.96 -2.97 -10.52
CA VAL A 133 -0.51 -3.03 -10.61
C VAL A 133 -1.02 -4.03 -9.58
N LEU A 134 -1.92 -3.56 -8.72
CA LEU A 134 -2.53 -4.32 -7.64
C LEU A 134 -3.98 -4.64 -7.98
N TYR A 135 -4.40 -5.85 -7.69
CA TYR A 135 -5.81 -6.23 -7.80
C TYR A 135 -6.21 -7.17 -6.68
N ASP A 136 -7.50 -7.28 -6.44
CA ASP A 136 -8.11 -8.35 -5.66
C ASP A 136 -9.42 -8.85 -6.29
N ARG A 137 -10.13 -9.74 -5.60
CA ARG A 137 -11.38 -10.36 -6.04
C ARG A 137 -12.58 -9.92 -5.21
N MET A 138 -12.39 -9.05 -4.22
CA MET A 138 -13.34 -8.74 -3.17
C MET A 138 -13.78 -7.27 -3.15
N GLY A 139 -13.64 -6.57 -4.28
CA GLY A 139 -14.06 -5.16 -4.39
C GLY A 139 -12.98 -4.16 -3.99
N MET A 140 -11.70 -4.50 -4.20
CA MET A 140 -10.54 -3.61 -4.16
C MET A 140 -9.97 -3.21 -2.79
N PRO A 141 -10.56 -3.48 -1.60
CA PRO A 141 -10.02 -2.97 -0.34
C PRO A 141 -8.63 -3.55 -0.01
N TRP A 142 -8.37 -4.80 -0.36
CA TRP A 142 -7.10 -5.46 -0.11
C TRP A 142 -5.99 -4.94 -1.02
N ALA A 143 -6.31 -4.70 -2.30
CA ALA A 143 -5.42 -4.06 -3.24
C ALA A 143 -5.09 -2.62 -2.81
N ALA A 144 -6.09 -1.85 -2.35
CA ALA A 144 -5.93 -0.50 -1.83
C ALA A 144 -5.03 -0.47 -0.58
N ARG A 145 -5.14 -1.50 0.29
CA ARG A 145 -4.25 -1.63 1.46
C ARG A 145 -2.78 -1.71 1.04
N VAL A 146 -2.44 -2.59 0.09
CA VAL A 146 -1.05 -2.72 -0.40
C VAL A 146 -0.60 -1.44 -1.10
N TRP A 147 -1.48 -0.80 -1.88
CA TRP A 147 -1.19 0.48 -2.52
C TRP A 147 -0.83 1.56 -1.49
N TRP A 148 -1.60 1.64 -0.39
CA TRP A 148 -1.36 2.60 0.69
C TRP A 148 -0.03 2.32 1.41
N MET A 149 0.28 1.05 1.67
CA MET A 149 1.54 0.63 2.28
C MET A 149 2.75 0.98 1.40
N LEU A 150 2.65 0.82 0.07
CA LEU A 150 3.67 1.28 -0.88
C LEU A 150 3.86 2.78 -0.80
N ARG A 151 2.76 3.54 -0.79
CA ARG A 151 2.80 4.99 -0.65
C ARG A 151 3.40 5.43 0.70
N TRP A 152 3.08 4.71 1.78
CA TRP A 152 3.62 4.95 3.11
C TRP A 152 5.14 4.84 3.16
N ILE A 153 5.75 3.88 2.48
CA ILE A 153 7.21 3.76 2.38
C ILE A 153 7.83 4.65 1.30
N GLY A 154 7.03 5.49 0.63
CA GLY A 154 7.51 6.48 -0.36
C GLY A 154 7.52 6.02 -1.81
N PHE A 155 6.88 4.90 -2.14
CA PHE A 155 6.75 4.39 -3.50
C PHE A 155 5.41 4.82 -4.12
N ASP A 156 5.44 5.63 -5.18
CA ASP A 156 4.25 6.21 -5.82
C ASP A 156 3.90 5.60 -7.19
N ASN A 157 4.71 4.66 -7.71
CA ASN A 157 4.49 4.10 -9.04
C ASN A 157 3.64 2.83 -9.00
N ALA A 158 2.55 2.89 -8.23
CA ALA A 158 1.59 1.82 -8.05
C ALA A 158 0.19 2.25 -8.49
N ALA A 159 -0.59 1.32 -9.05
CA ALA A 159 -1.96 1.51 -9.48
C ALA A 159 -2.86 0.37 -8.99
N LEU A 160 -4.15 0.66 -8.86
CA LEU A 160 -5.19 -0.34 -8.74
C LEU A 160 -5.71 -0.72 -10.14
N LEU A 161 -6.03 -1.99 -10.33
CA LEU A 161 -6.76 -2.46 -11.50
C LEU A 161 -8.26 -2.21 -11.28
N ASP A 162 -8.83 -1.25 -12.00
CA ASP A 162 -10.24 -0.88 -11.87
C ASP A 162 -11.17 -2.07 -12.10
N GLY A 163 -12.03 -2.38 -11.12
CA GLY A 163 -12.89 -3.55 -11.09
C GLY A 163 -12.17 -4.89 -10.85
N GLY A 164 -10.88 -4.87 -10.52
CA GLY A 164 -10.08 -6.03 -10.11
C GLY A 164 -10.10 -7.21 -11.10
N LEU A 165 -10.03 -8.43 -10.56
CA LEU A 165 -10.04 -9.64 -11.40
C LEU A 165 -11.33 -9.79 -12.21
N ASN A 166 -12.46 -9.31 -11.69
CA ASN A 166 -13.73 -9.39 -12.40
C ASN A 166 -13.70 -8.57 -13.70
N ALA A 167 -13.16 -7.35 -13.66
CA ALA A 167 -13.00 -6.50 -14.86
C ALA A 167 -12.00 -7.12 -15.86
N TRP A 168 -10.90 -7.72 -15.38
CA TRP A 168 -9.96 -8.44 -16.22
C TRP A 168 -10.65 -9.55 -17.02
N THR A 169 -11.41 -10.41 -16.34
CA THR A 169 -12.11 -11.53 -16.98
C THR A 169 -13.25 -11.06 -17.90
N ALA A 170 -14.00 -10.02 -17.50
CA ALA A 170 -15.06 -9.41 -18.33
C ALA A 170 -14.50 -8.79 -19.62
N ALA A 171 -13.27 -8.26 -19.58
CA ALA A 171 -12.55 -7.75 -20.76
C ALA A 171 -11.93 -8.87 -21.63
N GLY A 172 -12.19 -10.15 -21.31
CA GLY A 172 -11.67 -11.31 -22.03
C GLY A 172 -10.21 -11.65 -21.71
N GLY A 173 -9.68 -11.15 -20.59
CA GLY A 173 -8.35 -11.51 -20.10
C GLY A 173 -8.30 -12.99 -19.72
N GLU A 174 -7.26 -13.68 -20.16
CA GLU A 174 -7.03 -15.08 -19.80
C GLU A 174 -6.51 -15.19 -18.38
N LEU A 175 -6.78 -16.33 -17.72
CA LEU A 175 -6.21 -16.68 -16.42
C LEU A 175 -5.09 -17.71 -16.61
N SER A 176 -4.08 -17.64 -15.75
CA SER A 176 -2.97 -18.58 -15.63
C SER A 176 -3.01 -19.28 -14.28
N THR A 177 -2.50 -20.50 -14.24
CA THR A 177 -2.17 -21.23 -13.00
C THR A 177 -0.66 -21.39 -12.83
N GLU A 178 0.14 -20.76 -13.69
CA GLU A 178 1.60 -20.88 -13.69
C GLU A 178 2.19 -19.91 -12.63
N ALA A 179 2.87 -20.48 -11.64
CA ALA A 179 3.61 -19.68 -10.67
C ALA A 179 4.78 -18.95 -11.33
N VAL A 180 4.89 -17.66 -11.07
CA VAL A 180 5.97 -16.82 -11.59
C VAL A 180 6.94 -16.47 -10.46
N ALA A 181 8.21 -16.84 -10.66
CA ALA A 181 9.30 -16.37 -9.82
C ALA A 181 9.98 -15.17 -10.50
N ARG A 182 9.99 -14.01 -9.83
CA ARG A 182 10.73 -12.84 -10.28
C ARG A 182 12.08 -12.75 -9.54
N PRO A 183 13.13 -12.27 -10.20
CA PRO A 183 14.36 -11.94 -9.49
C PRO A 183 14.07 -10.90 -8.40
N PRO A 184 14.56 -11.10 -7.17
CA PRO A 184 14.42 -10.08 -6.12
C PRO A 184 15.05 -8.76 -6.53
N ARG A 185 14.42 -7.65 -6.11
CA ARG A 185 14.89 -6.27 -6.32
C ARG A 185 15.03 -5.55 -4.99
N THR A 186 15.70 -4.40 -5.03
CA THR A 186 15.76 -3.51 -3.88
C THR A 186 14.69 -2.43 -4.02
N LEU A 187 13.89 -2.26 -2.98
CA LEU A 187 12.93 -1.19 -2.84
C LEU A 187 13.38 -0.27 -1.72
N SER A 188 13.60 0.99 -2.04
CA SER A 188 14.05 2.01 -1.10
C SER A 188 12.92 2.47 -0.18
N VAL A 189 13.24 2.74 1.08
CA VAL A 189 12.30 3.30 2.06
C VAL A 189 12.51 4.80 2.18
N ASN A 190 11.48 5.57 1.85
CA ASN A 190 11.37 7.01 2.07
C ASN A 190 10.08 7.28 2.85
N LEU A 191 10.09 6.89 4.13
CA LEU A 191 8.91 6.81 4.98
C LEU A 191 8.12 8.12 5.03
N ARG A 192 6.79 8.01 4.93
CA ARG A 192 5.81 9.09 5.10
C ARG A 192 4.94 8.77 6.32
N PRO A 193 5.42 9.05 7.54
CA PRO A 193 4.71 8.69 8.77
C PRO A 193 3.35 9.37 8.87
N ASP A 194 3.18 10.55 8.29
CA ASP A 194 1.94 11.33 8.32
C ASP A 194 0.76 10.63 7.59
N LEU A 195 1.01 9.57 6.83
CA LEU A 195 -0.04 8.77 6.20
C LEU A 195 -0.73 7.78 7.16
N ILE A 196 -0.21 7.62 8.38
CA ILE A 196 -0.77 6.76 9.42
C ILE A 196 -1.07 7.61 10.65
N ALA A 197 -2.32 7.61 11.08
CA ALA A 197 -2.75 8.20 12.34
C ALA A 197 -2.74 7.14 13.44
N ASP A 198 -2.29 7.52 14.63
CA ASP A 198 -2.40 6.66 15.81
C ASP A 198 -3.67 6.98 16.63
N GLN A 199 -3.96 6.13 17.61
CA GLN A 199 -5.12 6.30 18.50
C GLN A 199 -5.11 7.65 19.21
N GLY A 200 -3.93 8.17 19.55
CA GLY A 200 -3.79 9.48 20.24
C GLY A 200 -4.20 10.64 19.35
N GLU A 201 -3.81 10.63 18.06
CA GLU A 201 -4.23 11.62 17.07
C GLU A 201 -5.75 11.56 16.84
N VAL A 202 -6.30 10.34 16.68
CA VAL A 202 -7.75 10.15 16.52
C VAL A 202 -8.52 10.61 17.76
N ARG A 203 -8.02 10.36 18.97
CA ARG A 203 -8.63 10.86 20.20
C ARG A 203 -8.63 12.39 20.25
N ALA A 204 -7.54 13.01 19.80
CA ALA A 204 -7.43 14.47 19.75
C ALA A 204 -8.37 15.10 18.72
N SER A 205 -8.67 14.39 17.62
CA SER A 205 -9.54 14.90 16.54
C SER A 205 -11.01 15.06 16.97
N ILE A 206 -11.46 14.40 18.04
CA ILE A 206 -12.87 14.48 18.51
C ILE A 206 -13.27 15.91 18.87
N ASP A 207 -12.36 16.69 19.46
CA ASP A 207 -12.59 18.06 19.89
C ASP A 207 -11.93 19.10 18.95
N ASP A 208 -11.39 18.67 17.80
CA ASP A 208 -10.66 19.53 16.87
C ASP A 208 -11.34 19.57 15.47
N GLU A 209 -12.12 20.62 15.24
CA GLU A 209 -12.82 20.85 13.97
C GLU A 209 -11.87 21.03 12.76
N SER A 210 -10.55 21.17 12.97
CA SER A 210 -9.56 21.25 11.88
C SER A 210 -9.15 19.89 11.33
N ILE A 211 -9.55 18.79 12.00
CA ILE A 211 -9.31 17.42 11.58
C ILE A 211 -10.65 16.77 11.22
N ARG A 212 -10.74 16.25 10.02
CA ARG A 212 -11.92 15.53 9.56
C ARG A 212 -11.74 14.03 9.77
N LEU A 213 -12.68 13.40 10.47
CA LEU A 213 -12.70 11.96 10.70
C LEU A 213 -13.78 11.32 9.83
N ILE A 214 -13.44 10.28 9.07
CA ILE A 214 -14.35 9.58 8.16
C ILE A 214 -14.42 8.10 8.54
N ASP A 215 -15.63 7.65 8.90
CA ASP A 215 -15.97 6.23 9.04
C ASP A 215 -16.42 5.69 7.67
N VAL A 216 -15.70 4.68 7.15
CA VAL A 216 -15.97 4.14 5.81
C VAL A 216 -16.83 2.87 5.84
N LEU A 217 -17.27 2.44 7.02
CA LEU A 217 -18.10 1.26 7.18
C LEU A 217 -19.56 1.50 6.72
N PRO A 218 -20.32 0.45 6.43
CA PRO A 218 -21.73 0.57 6.13
C PRO A 218 -22.49 1.33 7.21
N ALA A 219 -23.47 2.13 6.82
CA ALA A 219 -24.25 2.99 7.72
C ALA A 219 -24.90 2.24 8.91
N ILE A 220 -25.21 0.97 8.75
CA ILE A 220 -25.75 0.11 9.83
C ILE A 220 -24.75 -0.05 10.98
N HIS A 221 -23.44 -0.09 10.70
CA HIS A 221 -22.37 -0.11 11.72
C HIS A 221 -22.24 1.25 12.39
N PHE A 222 -22.13 2.31 11.56
CA PHE A 222 -22.00 3.68 12.01
C PHE A 222 -23.12 4.07 13.00
N ARG A 223 -24.37 3.71 12.69
CA ARG A 223 -25.51 3.97 13.56
C ARG A 223 -25.54 3.11 14.83
N GLY A 224 -24.69 2.06 14.92
CA GLY A 224 -24.69 1.13 16.04
C GLY A 224 -25.84 0.13 16.03
N GLU A 225 -26.54 -0.05 14.91
CA GLU A 225 -27.62 -1.04 14.74
C GLU A 225 -27.08 -2.47 14.65
N TRP A 226 -25.86 -2.60 14.15
CA TRP A 226 -25.13 -3.86 14.06
C TRP A 226 -23.64 -3.63 14.29
N THR A 227 -22.98 -4.57 14.96
CA THR A 227 -21.51 -4.50 15.18
C THR A 227 -20.90 -5.89 15.19
N MET A 228 -19.64 -5.97 14.76
CA MET A 228 -18.74 -7.11 14.96
C MET A 228 -17.59 -6.76 15.93
N TYR A 229 -17.56 -5.52 16.41
CA TYR A 229 -16.54 -4.99 17.32
C TYR A 229 -17.06 -5.08 18.76
N GLU A 230 -16.17 -4.83 19.76
CA GLU A 230 -16.54 -4.94 21.18
C GLU A 230 -17.66 -3.97 21.59
N ARG A 231 -17.73 -2.80 20.91
CA ARG A 231 -18.76 -1.78 21.20
C ARG A 231 -19.38 -1.26 19.91
N PRO A 232 -20.70 -1.07 19.87
CA PRO A 232 -21.40 -0.57 18.70
C PRO A 232 -21.23 0.95 18.51
N GLY A 233 -21.45 1.42 17.28
CA GLY A 233 -21.42 2.82 16.91
C GLY A 233 -20.13 3.23 16.23
N HIS A 234 -19.82 4.53 16.29
CA HIS A 234 -18.70 5.17 15.62
C HIS A 234 -17.91 6.06 16.59
N ILE A 235 -16.75 6.51 16.17
CA ILE A 235 -15.93 7.48 16.90
C ILE A 235 -16.64 8.85 16.82
N PRO A 236 -16.86 9.54 17.96
CA PRO A 236 -17.58 10.81 17.99
C PRO A 236 -16.99 11.85 17.03
N GLY A 237 -17.85 12.61 16.37
CA GLY A 237 -17.46 13.62 15.38
C GLY A 237 -17.17 13.08 13.98
N ALA A 238 -17.15 11.76 13.78
CA ALA A 238 -16.92 11.16 12.47
C ALA A 238 -18.11 11.41 11.52
N THR A 239 -17.79 11.58 10.23
CA THR A 239 -18.77 11.55 9.13
C THR A 239 -18.74 10.14 8.52
N ASN A 240 -19.90 9.62 8.12
CA ASN A 240 -19.96 8.33 7.45
C ASN A 240 -19.95 8.49 5.93
N ILE A 241 -18.94 7.93 5.29
CA ILE A 241 -18.85 7.79 3.83
C ILE A 241 -18.53 6.33 3.53
N PRO A 242 -19.55 5.47 3.37
CA PRO A 242 -19.34 4.05 3.14
C PRO A 242 -18.55 3.76 1.86
N THR A 243 -17.52 2.93 1.94
CA THR A 243 -16.68 2.51 0.82
C THR A 243 -17.49 2.01 -0.39
N ALA A 244 -18.67 1.41 -0.14
CA ALA A 244 -19.55 0.96 -1.22
C ALA A 244 -20.02 2.09 -2.15
N GLN A 245 -20.00 3.34 -1.70
CA GLN A 245 -20.37 4.50 -2.52
C GLN A 245 -19.30 4.87 -3.57
N MET A 246 -18.11 4.29 -3.47
CA MET A 246 -17.03 4.53 -4.44
C MET A 246 -17.26 3.84 -5.78
N PHE A 247 -18.17 2.86 -5.84
CA PHE A 247 -18.35 1.99 -7.00
C PHE A 247 -19.69 2.17 -7.69
N ASP A 248 -19.69 1.88 -8.99
CA ASP A 248 -20.90 1.69 -9.76
C ASP A 248 -21.44 0.25 -9.61
N GLU A 249 -22.57 -0.04 -10.28
CA GLU A 249 -23.24 -1.34 -10.26
C GLU A 249 -22.39 -2.47 -10.88
N THR A 250 -21.34 -2.13 -11.64
CA THR A 250 -20.44 -3.08 -12.30
C THR A 250 -19.17 -3.35 -11.48
N GLY A 251 -18.98 -2.65 -10.37
CA GLY A 251 -17.83 -2.76 -9.48
C GLY A 251 -16.61 -1.96 -9.93
N HIS A 252 -16.77 -1.07 -10.91
CA HIS A 252 -15.77 -0.06 -11.25
C HIS A 252 -15.91 1.18 -10.38
N PHE A 253 -14.81 1.91 -10.19
CA PHE A 253 -14.89 3.21 -9.54
C PHE A 253 -15.81 4.14 -10.33
N ARG A 254 -16.62 4.89 -9.60
CA ARG A 254 -17.44 5.96 -10.20
C ARG A 254 -16.54 7.06 -10.76
N PRO A 255 -17.03 7.86 -11.72
CA PRO A 255 -16.27 9.00 -12.24
C PRO A 255 -15.82 9.98 -11.15
N ASP A 256 -14.62 10.57 -11.30
CA ASP A 256 -14.04 11.48 -10.33
C ASP A 256 -14.97 12.66 -9.97
N GLU A 257 -15.75 13.16 -10.95
CA GLU A 257 -16.75 14.22 -10.75
C GLU A 257 -17.94 13.83 -9.85
N GLU A 258 -18.24 12.53 -9.73
CA GLU A 258 -19.24 12.03 -8.80
C GLU A 258 -18.64 11.74 -7.43
N LEU A 259 -17.39 11.24 -7.39
CA LEU A 259 -16.68 10.93 -6.16
C LEU A 259 -16.32 12.19 -5.36
N VAL A 260 -15.92 13.28 -6.02
CA VAL A 260 -15.59 14.53 -5.33
C VAL A 260 -16.75 15.08 -4.51
N VAL A 261 -18.00 14.82 -4.93
CA VAL A 261 -19.20 15.28 -4.21
C VAL A 261 -19.31 14.61 -2.82
N LEU A 262 -18.79 13.40 -2.66
CA LEU A 262 -18.80 12.67 -1.38
C LEU A 262 -17.85 13.28 -0.37
N PHE A 263 -16.68 13.76 -0.83
CA PHE A 263 -15.61 14.24 0.04
C PHE A 263 -15.58 15.77 0.17
N GLY A 264 -16.30 16.50 -0.70
CA GLY A 264 -16.24 17.96 -0.77
C GLY A 264 -14.98 18.48 -1.45
N ASP A 265 -14.77 19.80 -1.41
CA ASP A 265 -13.75 20.54 -2.15
C ASP A 265 -12.61 21.11 -1.26
N ASP A 266 -12.62 20.81 0.04
CA ASP A 266 -11.52 21.16 0.96
C ASP A 266 -10.47 20.07 0.95
N HIS A 267 -9.47 20.25 0.08
CA HIS A 267 -8.45 19.24 -0.20
C HIS A 267 -7.23 19.31 0.76
N ASP A 268 -7.12 20.37 1.55
CA ASP A 268 -5.97 20.64 2.39
C ASP A 268 -6.22 20.31 3.89
N THR A 269 -7.48 20.09 4.27
CA THR A 269 -7.81 19.71 5.65
C THR A 269 -7.31 18.31 5.96
N ARG A 270 -6.60 18.18 7.11
CA ARG A 270 -6.21 16.88 7.66
C ARG A 270 -7.42 15.96 7.74
N THR A 271 -7.40 14.84 7.02
CA THR A 271 -8.49 13.88 6.99
C THR A 271 -7.98 12.51 7.39
N ILE A 272 -8.61 11.90 8.39
CA ILE A 272 -8.29 10.56 8.86
C ILE A 272 -9.46 9.65 8.50
N THR A 273 -9.20 8.59 7.74
CA THR A 273 -10.18 7.55 7.45
C THR A 273 -9.98 6.35 8.37
N TYR A 274 -11.06 5.70 8.81
CA TYR A 274 -11.00 4.48 9.59
C TYR A 274 -12.13 3.51 9.22
N CYS A 275 -11.92 2.23 9.55
CA CYS A 275 -12.91 1.18 9.36
C CYS A 275 -12.94 0.19 10.53
N GLY A 276 -12.85 -1.11 10.30
CA GLY A 276 -12.68 -2.14 11.33
C GLY A 276 -11.24 -2.33 11.77
N GLY A 277 -10.36 -2.70 10.84
CA GLY A 277 -8.94 -2.98 11.07
C GLY A 277 -8.05 -2.41 9.95
N GLY A 278 -8.26 -1.16 9.55
CA GLY A 278 -7.40 -0.40 8.64
C GLY A 278 -7.38 -0.83 7.17
N ILE A 279 -8.25 -1.74 6.73
CA ILE A 279 -8.27 -2.24 5.35
C ILE A 279 -9.15 -1.37 4.45
N ALA A 280 -10.47 -1.33 4.70
CA ALA A 280 -11.39 -0.57 3.86
C ALA A 280 -11.09 0.94 3.86
N ALA A 281 -10.58 1.47 4.99
CA ALA A 281 -10.16 2.86 5.13
C ALA A 281 -9.17 3.31 4.04
N THR A 282 -8.28 2.40 3.59
CA THR A 282 -7.31 2.71 2.54
C THR A 282 -7.94 2.94 1.17
N LEU A 283 -9.12 2.41 0.93
CA LEU A 283 -9.81 2.60 -0.36
C LEU A 283 -10.38 4.01 -0.48
N ASP A 284 -11.01 4.53 0.57
CA ASP A 284 -11.47 5.93 0.58
C ASP A 284 -10.27 6.88 0.54
N ALA A 285 -9.19 6.57 1.29
CA ALA A 285 -7.95 7.31 1.23
C ALA A 285 -7.30 7.28 -0.18
N PHE A 286 -7.39 6.15 -0.91
CA PHE A 286 -6.97 6.06 -2.30
C PHE A 286 -7.76 7.01 -3.20
N VAL A 287 -9.10 7.00 -3.10
CA VAL A 287 -9.98 7.88 -3.87
C VAL A 287 -9.67 9.35 -3.57
N MET A 288 -9.56 9.73 -2.29
CA MET A 288 -9.20 11.08 -1.89
C MET A 288 -7.84 11.52 -2.47
N ALA A 289 -6.81 10.65 -2.38
CA ALA A 289 -5.49 10.93 -2.96
C ALA A 289 -5.57 11.12 -4.49
N ARG A 290 -6.40 10.34 -5.19
CA ARG A 290 -6.65 10.47 -6.61
C ARG A 290 -7.36 11.77 -6.96
N LEU A 291 -8.31 12.21 -6.13
CA LEU A 291 -9.03 13.50 -6.27
C LEU A 291 -8.18 14.72 -5.89
N GLY A 292 -6.95 14.51 -5.40
CA GLY A 292 -5.99 15.59 -5.12
C GLY A 292 -6.02 16.10 -3.68
N PHE A 293 -6.62 15.37 -2.74
CA PHE A 293 -6.48 15.66 -1.32
C PHE A 293 -5.02 15.46 -0.89
N THR A 294 -4.48 16.38 -0.09
CA THR A 294 -3.04 16.45 0.20
C THR A 294 -2.67 15.94 1.59
N ASP A 295 -3.56 16.06 2.58
CA ASP A 295 -3.33 15.68 3.98
C ASP A 295 -4.30 14.59 4.42
N ILE A 296 -3.98 13.33 4.06
CA ILE A 296 -4.79 12.15 4.31
C ILE A 296 -4.00 11.17 5.14
N ALA A 297 -4.64 10.59 6.16
CA ALA A 297 -4.13 9.44 6.89
C ALA A 297 -5.19 8.35 7.03
N ILE A 298 -4.73 7.14 7.31
CA ILE A 298 -5.59 6.09 7.85
C ILE A 298 -5.30 5.90 9.33
N TYR A 299 -6.32 5.60 10.11
CA TYR A 299 -6.17 5.06 11.45
C TYR A 299 -6.05 3.53 11.33
N ASP A 300 -4.82 3.02 11.47
CA ASP A 300 -4.49 1.62 11.18
C ASP A 300 -5.25 0.65 12.08
N GLY A 301 -5.24 0.87 13.41
CA GLY A 301 -5.95 0.03 14.38
C GLY A 301 -7.48 0.12 14.28
N SER A 302 -8.00 1.24 13.75
CA SER A 302 -9.44 1.43 13.49
C SER A 302 -10.35 1.04 14.67
N LEU A 303 -11.54 0.48 14.42
CA LEU A 303 -12.47 0.12 15.49
C LEU A 303 -12.03 -1.11 16.30
N ASP A 304 -11.21 -1.99 15.76
CA ASP A 304 -10.66 -3.12 16.51
C ASP A 304 -9.84 -2.61 17.71
N GLU A 305 -8.88 -1.71 17.47
CA GLU A 305 -8.09 -1.08 18.52
C GLU A 305 -8.94 -0.10 19.36
N TRP A 306 -9.75 0.75 18.70
CA TRP A 306 -10.51 1.79 19.38
C TRP A 306 -11.51 1.23 20.39
N THR A 307 -12.26 0.19 20.01
CA THR A 307 -13.32 -0.37 20.86
C THR A 307 -12.78 -1.25 21.98
N ALA A 308 -11.56 -1.77 21.86
CA ALA A 308 -10.89 -2.56 22.90
C ALA A 308 -10.53 -1.72 24.15
N ASP A 309 -10.27 -0.43 23.98
CA ASP A 309 -10.05 0.49 25.11
C ASP A 309 -11.39 1.08 25.60
N PRO A 310 -11.90 0.69 26.80
CA PRO A 310 -13.17 1.19 27.31
C PRO A 310 -13.18 2.70 27.62
N GLU A 311 -12.02 3.35 27.72
CA GLU A 311 -11.91 4.79 27.95
C GLU A 311 -12.13 5.60 26.65
N ASN A 312 -12.07 4.97 25.47
CA ASN A 312 -12.37 5.63 24.22
C ASN A 312 -13.90 5.86 24.08
N PRO A 313 -14.35 7.07 23.74
CA PRO A 313 -15.77 7.35 23.59
C PRO A 313 -16.33 6.69 22.32
N MET A 314 -17.60 6.32 22.38
CA MET A 314 -18.38 5.85 21.24
C MET A 314 -19.67 6.64 21.12
N GLU A 315 -20.12 6.89 19.92
CA GLU A 315 -21.40 7.52 19.62
C GLU A 315 -22.32 6.56 18.85
N ILE A 316 -23.59 6.58 19.21
CA ILE A 316 -24.67 5.84 18.53
C ILE A 316 -25.68 6.87 18.04
N CYS A 317 -26.02 6.79 16.76
CA CYS A 317 -26.99 7.72 16.19
C CYS A 317 -27.97 7.01 15.27
N PHE A 318 -29.13 6.68 15.78
CA PHE A 318 -30.19 6.02 15.00
C PHE A 318 -30.89 6.95 13.98
N GLU A 319 -30.70 8.28 14.11
CA GLU A 319 -31.40 9.30 13.30
C GLU A 319 -30.44 10.18 12.46
N CYS A 320 -29.13 9.87 12.42
CA CYS A 320 -28.13 10.71 11.74
C CYS A 320 -28.32 10.87 10.24
N PHE A 321 -28.99 9.94 9.61
CA PHE A 321 -29.39 10.01 8.22
C PHE A 321 -30.93 10.13 8.25
N GLY A 322 -31.46 11.34 8.02
CA GLY A 322 -32.89 11.50 7.80
C GLY A 322 -33.34 10.46 6.78
N ASP A 323 -34.60 10.01 6.84
CA ASP A 323 -35.24 9.05 5.93
C ASP A 323 -34.97 9.36 4.45
N SER A 324 -33.73 9.18 3.99
CA SER A 324 -33.39 9.00 2.58
C SER A 324 -33.59 7.51 2.32
N GLY A 325 -34.82 7.18 1.94
CA GLY A 325 -35.23 5.82 1.65
C GLY A 325 -34.24 5.08 0.78
N GLU A 326 -33.96 3.85 1.22
CA GLU A 326 -33.34 2.69 0.55
C GLU A 326 -32.21 2.97 -0.43
#